data_b6bea04f12363a1b4113aac04cd6801f
#
_entry.id   b6bea04f12363a1b4113aac04cd6801f
#
_cell.length_a   1.000
_cell.length_b   1.000
_cell.length_c   1.000
_cell.angle_alpha   90.00
_cell.angle_beta   90.00
_cell.angle_gamma   90.00
#
_symmetry.space_group_name_H-M   'P 1'
#
loop_
_entity.id
_entity.type
_entity.pdbx_description
1 polymer ?
#
loop_
_entity_poly.entity_id
_entity_poly.type
_entity_poly.pdbx_seq_one_letter_code
_entity_poly.pdbx_strand_id
1 'polypeptide(L)'
;MMAERRNGGKPRREKNNKTGGSVNERKRQTHSRKYDVTGGEKQIKTGSKGKNVQGKPRQAHSSQYKLNPNSKCPISHLCGGCQYVDMPYEQQLAEKQKYIDGLLGAFGPVDKIIGMENPYHYRNKVTAAFRRMKSGEIISGVYEEGTHNILPVENCYVEDEKAAAIIRTFAELIKSFKLQIYNEDTGTGLIRHLQIRVGRKTGQIMVIIVTASPVFPSKKNLANALVTAHPEITTVVQNINMKDTSMVIGDRNQVIYGKGHIEDILCGKRFRISPGSFYQVNPEQTEVLYGKAIKYADLKKKETVIDAYCGIGTIGIAASDRAKKVIGVELNEAAVHD
;
A
#
# COMPACT_ATOMS: atom_id res chain seq x y z
N MET A 1 20.38 -22.35 -55.21
CA MET A 1 20.33 -21.88 -56.59
C MET A 1 19.76 -20.46 -56.57
N MET A 2 20.60 -19.51 -56.92
CA MET A 2 20.43 -18.23 -57.62
C MET A 2 19.45 -17.22 -56.97
N ALA A 3 19.90 -16.11 -56.36
CA ALA A 3 20.50 -14.92 -56.93
C ALA A 3 19.52 -14.24 -57.92
N GLU A 4 19.17 -12.97 -57.82
CA GLU A 4 19.90 -11.69 -57.97
C GLU A 4 18.89 -10.53 -57.75
N ARG A 5 19.23 -9.51 -57.02
CA ARG A 5 19.89 -8.21 -57.32
C ARG A 5 18.98 -7.08 -57.82
N ARG A 6 19.01 -5.98 -57.03
CA ARG A 6 19.33 -4.55 -57.34
C ARG A 6 18.28 -3.69 -58.02
N ASN A 7 17.94 -2.53 -57.41
CA ASN A 7 18.41 -1.15 -57.62
C ASN A 7 17.43 -0.21 -56.92
N GLY A 8 17.75 0.78 -56.18
CA GLY A 8 18.74 1.83 -56.31
C GLY A 8 18.03 3.13 -56.77
N GLY A 9 17.80 4.08 -55.84
CA GLY A 9 17.32 5.40 -56.22
C GLY A 9 17.15 6.36 -55.03
N LYS A 10 18.16 7.16 -54.71
CA LYS A 10 18.12 8.45 -53.97
C LYS A 10 18.26 9.56 -55.02
N PRO A 11 18.17 10.84 -54.61
CA PRO A 11 17.20 11.65 -53.87
C PRO A 11 16.74 12.90 -54.64
N ARG A 12 15.73 13.62 -54.17
CA ARG A 12 15.54 15.02 -54.62
C ARG A 12 15.27 15.94 -53.46
N ARG A 13 16.15 16.92 -53.28
CA ARG A 13 15.99 18.15 -52.52
C ARG A 13 15.08 19.08 -53.31
N GLU A 14 14.18 19.76 -52.65
CA GLU A 14 13.78 21.10 -53.04
C GLU A 14 13.45 21.98 -51.82
N LYS A 15 13.72 23.25 -52.02
CA LYS A 15 13.94 24.32 -51.04
C LYS A 15 12.66 25.13 -50.73
N ASN A 16 12.63 25.62 -49.51
CA ASN A 16 12.13 26.94 -49.08
C ASN A 16 10.79 27.48 -49.58
N ASN A 17 9.89 27.77 -48.61
CA ASN A 17 9.48 29.16 -48.44
C ASN A 17 8.97 29.46 -47.03
N LYS A 18 9.43 30.58 -46.49
CA LYS A 18 9.01 31.21 -45.22
C LYS A 18 7.70 31.93 -45.44
N THR A 19 6.74 31.78 -44.51
CA THR A 19 5.86 32.90 -44.14
C THR A 19 5.47 32.71 -42.65
N GLY A 20 5.69 33.77 -41.89
CA GLY A 20 5.44 33.82 -40.45
C GLY A 20 3.95 33.96 -40.13
N GLY A 21 3.57 33.39 -39.01
CA GLY A 21 2.27 33.57 -38.39
C GLY A 21 2.41 33.32 -36.89
N SER A 22 2.44 34.42 -36.15
CA SER A 22 2.39 34.48 -34.70
C SER A 22 1.11 33.82 -34.20
N VAL A 23 1.21 32.77 -33.40
CA VAL A 23 0.08 32.21 -32.66
C VAL A 23 0.35 32.32 -31.16
N ASN A 24 -0.47 33.13 -30.51
CA ASN A 24 -0.56 33.36 -29.08
C ASN A 24 -0.74 32.05 -28.29
N GLU A 25 0.22 31.72 -27.45
CA GLU A 25 0.06 30.69 -26.38
C GLU A 25 -0.87 31.22 -25.28
N ARG A 26 -2.11 30.79 -25.30
CA ARG A 26 -2.99 30.89 -24.14
C ARG A 26 -2.67 29.79 -23.13
N LYS A 27 -2.03 30.16 -22.03
CA LYS A 27 -1.88 29.31 -20.83
C LYS A 27 -3.25 28.88 -20.34
N ARG A 28 -3.56 27.59 -20.44
CA ARG A 28 -4.70 27.00 -19.75
C ARG A 28 -4.35 26.79 -18.28
N GLN A 29 -4.92 27.60 -17.42
CA GLN A 29 -4.98 27.35 -15.97
C GLN A 29 -5.96 26.20 -15.71
N THR A 30 -5.44 25.08 -15.22
CA THR A 30 -6.27 24.00 -14.69
C THR A 30 -6.73 24.35 -13.28
N HIS A 31 -8.02 24.65 -13.13
CA HIS A 31 -8.65 24.82 -11.81
C HIS A 31 -9.00 23.43 -11.26
N SER A 32 -8.28 22.97 -10.26
CA SER A 32 -8.72 21.89 -9.40
C SER A 32 -9.75 22.41 -8.42
N ARG A 33 -11.01 22.00 -8.54
CA ARG A 33 -12.04 22.26 -7.53
C ARG A 33 -11.84 21.31 -6.36
N LYS A 34 -11.44 21.86 -5.21
CA LYS A 34 -11.58 21.19 -3.91
C LYS A 34 -13.04 21.33 -3.48
N TYR A 35 -13.66 20.23 -3.12
CA TYR A 35 -14.93 20.24 -2.41
C TYR A 35 -14.65 20.43 -0.93
N ASP A 36 -15.03 21.58 -0.39
CA ASP A 36 -15.04 21.86 1.05
C ASP A 36 -16.46 21.61 1.57
N VAL A 37 -16.59 20.73 2.53
CA VAL A 37 -17.83 20.49 3.27
C VAL A 37 -17.54 20.86 4.71
N THR A 38 -17.71 22.11 5.04
CA THR A 38 -18.23 22.65 6.31
C THR A 38 -17.99 24.17 6.35
N GLY A 39 -19.05 24.92 6.57
CA GLY A 39 -19.00 26.38 6.71
C GLY A 39 -18.39 26.82 8.04
N GLY A 40 -17.62 27.88 7.98
CA GLY A 40 -17.07 28.55 9.15
C GLY A 40 -15.94 29.50 8.76
N GLU A 41 -16.30 30.72 8.29
CA GLU A 41 -15.32 31.77 8.03
C GLU A 41 -14.63 32.23 9.31
N LYS A 42 -13.29 32.13 9.35
CA LYS A 42 -12.45 32.96 10.21
C LYS A 42 -11.28 33.53 9.42
N GLN A 43 -11.28 34.88 9.33
CA GLN A 43 -10.25 35.68 8.70
C GLN A 43 -8.87 35.43 9.36
N ILE A 44 -7.87 35.11 8.56
CA ILE A 44 -6.48 35.04 8.99
C ILE A 44 -5.76 36.29 8.51
N LYS A 45 -5.35 37.13 9.45
CA LYS A 45 -4.47 38.30 9.21
C LYS A 45 -3.03 37.77 8.98
N THR A 46 -2.46 38.08 7.83
CA THR A 46 -1.06 37.87 7.51
C THR A 46 -0.20 38.91 8.22
N GLY A 47 0.63 38.45 9.16
CA GLY A 47 1.66 39.25 9.80
C GLY A 47 3.00 38.52 9.74
N SER A 48 3.86 38.95 8.81
CA SER A 48 5.26 38.47 8.72
C SER A 48 6.08 39.06 9.85
N LYS A 49 6.71 38.21 10.69
CA LYS A 49 7.96 38.53 11.39
C LYS A 49 8.66 37.20 11.74
N GLY A 50 9.75 36.91 11.06
CA GLY A 50 10.64 35.80 11.38
C GLY A 50 11.21 35.97 12.80
N LYS A 51 11.00 34.96 13.64
CA LYS A 51 11.77 34.72 14.85
C LYS A 51 12.39 33.33 14.76
N ASN A 52 13.71 33.34 14.73
CA ASN A 52 14.57 32.18 14.89
C ASN A 52 14.20 31.51 16.23
N VAL A 53 13.52 30.38 16.20
CA VAL A 53 13.24 29.56 17.37
C VAL A 53 14.23 28.40 17.34
N GLN A 54 15.31 28.54 18.09
CA GLN A 54 16.13 27.41 18.49
C GLN A 54 15.25 26.44 19.30
N GLY A 55 14.82 25.38 18.68
CA GLY A 55 14.03 24.32 19.32
C GLY A 55 14.91 23.61 20.35
N LYS A 56 14.57 23.75 21.64
CA LYS A 56 15.07 22.86 22.68
C LYS A 56 14.71 21.40 22.28
N PRO A 57 15.64 20.44 22.46
CA PRO A 57 15.30 19.03 22.20
C PRO A 57 14.11 18.64 23.06
N ARG A 58 13.02 18.22 22.43
CA ARG A 58 11.86 17.65 23.12
C ARG A 58 12.35 16.41 23.87
N GLN A 59 12.26 16.46 25.18
CA GLN A 59 12.53 15.31 26.05
C GLN A 59 11.61 14.18 25.58
N ALA A 60 12.22 13.03 25.27
CA ALA A 60 11.50 11.79 24.99
C ALA A 60 10.69 11.43 26.25
N HIS A 61 9.42 11.80 26.27
CA HIS A 61 8.51 11.31 27.28
C HIS A 61 8.38 9.80 27.07
N SER A 62 8.81 9.04 28.07
CA SER A 62 8.37 7.67 28.26
C SER A 62 6.86 7.72 28.57
N SER A 63 6.04 7.84 27.53
CA SER A 63 4.60 7.67 27.66
C SER A 63 4.39 6.20 28.02
N GLN A 64 4.07 5.93 29.27
CA GLN A 64 3.38 4.69 29.62
C GLN A 64 2.08 4.75 28.82
N TYR A 65 1.99 3.93 27.76
CA TYR A 65 0.76 3.81 26.97
C TYR A 65 -0.36 3.43 27.93
N LYS A 66 -1.39 4.26 28.03
CA LYS A 66 -2.58 3.94 28.79
C LYS A 66 -3.36 2.89 28.02
N LEU A 67 -3.03 1.63 28.24
CA LEU A 67 -3.79 0.53 27.67
C LEU A 67 -5.22 0.56 28.21
N ASN A 68 -6.21 0.28 27.36
CA ASN A 68 -7.58 0.07 27.79
C ASN A 68 -7.80 -1.43 28.05
N PRO A 69 -7.79 -1.89 29.31
CA PRO A 69 -7.94 -3.30 29.63
C PRO A 69 -9.34 -3.85 29.35
N ASN A 70 -10.32 -2.96 29.17
CA ASN A 70 -11.71 -3.34 28.86
C ASN A 70 -11.96 -3.45 27.36
N SER A 71 -11.01 -3.06 26.52
CA SER A 71 -11.07 -3.18 25.08
C SER A 71 -10.57 -4.56 24.63
N LYS A 72 -11.20 -5.11 23.59
CA LYS A 72 -10.72 -6.32 22.92
C LYS A 72 -9.29 -6.15 22.40
N CYS A 73 -8.97 -4.94 21.90
CA CYS A 73 -7.62 -4.53 21.53
C CYS A 73 -7.17 -3.38 22.45
N PRO A 74 -6.22 -3.60 23.38
CA PRO A 74 -5.86 -2.63 24.41
C PRO A 74 -5.33 -1.29 23.87
N ILE A 75 -4.90 -1.26 22.62
CA ILE A 75 -4.33 -0.07 21.96
C ILE A 75 -5.26 0.54 20.88
N SER A 76 -6.50 0.05 20.74
CA SER A 76 -7.42 0.47 19.66
C SER A 76 -7.66 1.97 19.62
N HIS A 77 -7.74 2.62 20.78
CA HIS A 77 -7.95 4.05 20.94
C HIS A 77 -6.71 4.92 20.61
N LEU A 78 -5.54 4.29 20.47
CA LEU A 78 -4.27 4.98 20.14
C LEU A 78 -3.82 4.65 18.71
N CYS A 79 -4.12 3.44 18.23
CA CYS A 79 -3.65 2.92 16.94
C CYS A 79 -4.40 3.52 15.75
N GLY A 80 -5.68 3.92 15.90
CA GLY A 80 -6.51 4.42 14.80
C GLY A 80 -6.83 3.39 13.70
N GLY A 81 -6.30 2.16 13.78
CA GLY A 81 -6.42 1.14 12.73
C GLY A 81 -7.77 0.43 12.66
N CYS A 82 -8.54 0.46 13.75
CA CYS A 82 -9.82 -0.25 13.89
C CYS A 82 -10.86 0.60 14.60
N GLN A 83 -11.93 0.96 13.90
CA GLN A 83 -13.01 1.79 14.43
C GLN A 83 -14.04 0.99 15.25
N TYR A 84 -14.16 -0.33 15.01
CA TYR A 84 -15.22 -1.18 15.54
C TYR A 84 -14.71 -2.41 16.28
N VAL A 85 -13.43 -2.46 16.67
CA VAL A 85 -12.83 -3.69 17.23
C VAL A 85 -13.53 -4.18 18.51
N ASP A 86 -14.07 -3.26 19.31
CA ASP A 86 -14.76 -3.57 20.57
C ASP A 86 -16.26 -3.93 20.39
N MET A 87 -16.77 -3.72 19.19
CA MET A 87 -18.17 -4.02 18.85
C MET A 87 -18.30 -5.47 18.35
N PRO A 88 -19.29 -6.25 18.80
CA PRO A 88 -19.60 -7.55 18.19
C PRO A 88 -19.82 -7.43 16.68
N TYR A 89 -19.40 -8.43 15.92
CA TYR A 89 -19.36 -8.31 14.47
C TYR A 89 -20.74 -8.09 13.83
N GLU A 90 -21.77 -8.74 14.36
CA GLU A 90 -23.17 -8.55 13.93
C GLU A 90 -23.62 -7.10 14.12
N GLN A 91 -23.21 -6.47 15.22
CA GLN A 91 -23.49 -5.05 15.45
C GLN A 91 -22.73 -4.14 14.49
N GLN A 92 -21.45 -4.48 14.18
CA GLN A 92 -20.70 -3.76 13.14
C GLN A 92 -21.44 -3.79 11.80
N LEU A 93 -21.98 -4.95 11.42
CA LEU A 93 -22.75 -5.08 10.19
C LEU A 93 -24.04 -4.27 10.25
N ALA A 94 -24.75 -4.29 11.36
CA ALA A 94 -25.98 -3.51 11.55
C ALA A 94 -25.73 -1.99 11.46
N GLU A 95 -24.68 -1.50 12.11
CA GLU A 95 -24.31 -0.07 12.02
C GLU A 95 -23.92 0.34 10.61
N LYS A 96 -23.16 -0.49 9.91
CA LYS A 96 -22.80 -0.23 8.50
C LYS A 96 -24.02 -0.27 7.58
N GLN A 97 -24.94 -1.21 7.79
CA GLN A 97 -26.20 -1.26 7.05
C GLN A 97 -27.00 0.02 7.28
N LYS A 98 -27.24 0.39 8.53
CA LYS A 98 -27.97 1.61 8.90
C LYS A 98 -27.36 2.88 8.28
N TYR A 99 -26.03 2.96 8.26
CA TYR A 99 -25.33 4.09 7.63
C TYR A 99 -25.62 4.17 6.12
N ILE A 100 -25.53 3.04 5.41
CA ILE A 100 -25.79 3.00 3.96
C ILE A 100 -27.29 3.20 3.65
N ASP A 101 -28.19 2.64 4.46
CA ASP A 101 -29.63 2.88 4.34
C ASP A 101 -29.97 4.36 4.49
N GLY A 102 -29.30 5.06 5.42
CA GLY A 102 -29.44 6.49 5.59
C GLY A 102 -28.96 7.33 4.41
N LEU A 103 -27.91 6.87 3.71
CA LEU A 103 -27.34 7.56 2.55
C LEU A 103 -28.12 7.30 1.25
N LEU A 104 -28.53 6.06 1.03
CA LEU A 104 -29.05 5.60 -0.26
C LEU A 104 -30.54 5.26 -0.24
N GLY A 105 -31.15 5.09 0.94
CA GLY A 105 -32.55 4.69 1.07
C GLY A 105 -33.57 5.60 0.38
N ALA A 106 -33.23 6.89 0.23
CA ALA A 106 -34.06 7.83 -0.53
C ALA A 106 -34.11 7.52 -2.05
N PHE A 107 -33.15 6.77 -2.57
CA PHE A 107 -33.06 6.41 -3.99
C PHE A 107 -33.60 5.03 -4.30
N GLY A 108 -33.82 4.19 -3.29
CA GLY A 108 -34.35 2.85 -3.42
C GLY A 108 -33.94 1.92 -2.28
N PRO A 109 -34.44 0.67 -2.27
CA PRO A 109 -34.09 -0.31 -1.24
C PRO A 109 -32.59 -0.69 -1.38
N VAL A 110 -31.92 -0.81 -0.23
CA VAL A 110 -30.53 -1.27 -0.15
C VAL A 110 -30.54 -2.76 0.22
N ASP A 111 -29.81 -3.56 -0.53
CA ASP A 111 -29.63 -4.97 -0.23
C ASP A 111 -28.92 -5.16 1.14
N LYS A 112 -29.18 -6.31 1.79
CA LYS A 112 -28.53 -6.66 3.05
C LYS A 112 -27.01 -6.74 2.86
N ILE A 113 -26.27 -6.13 3.80
CA ILE A 113 -24.82 -6.19 3.85
C ILE A 113 -24.32 -7.64 3.92
N ILE A 114 -23.24 -7.93 3.20
CA ILE A 114 -22.59 -9.24 3.18
C ILE A 114 -21.37 -9.19 4.07
N GLY A 115 -21.43 -9.84 5.22
CA GLY A 115 -20.32 -9.95 6.14
C GLY A 115 -19.32 -11.06 5.77
N MET A 116 -18.18 -11.07 6.46
CA MET A 116 -17.25 -12.20 6.43
C MET A 116 -17.70 -13.30 7.39
N GLU A 117 -17.37 -14.53 7.05
CA GLU A 117 -17.52 -15.67 7.96
C GLU A 117 -16.54 -15.55 9.14
N ASN A 118 -15.27 -15.24 8.84
CA ASN A 118 -14.24 -14.94 9.86
C ASN A 118 -13.65 -13.54 9.63
N PRO A 119 -14.04 -12.52 10.43
CA PRO A 119 -13.57 -11.15 10.26
C PRO A 119 -12.20 -10.86 10.89
N TYR A 120 -11.42 -11.89 11.22
CA TYR A 120 -10.12 -11.77 11.86
C TYR A 120 -8.99 -12.23 10.93
N HIS A 121 -7.78 -11.68 11.15
CA HIS A 121 -6.54 -12.06 10.48
C HIS A 121 -6.61 -12.08 8.93
N TYR A 122 -7.51 -11.27 8.38
CA TYR A 122 -7.75 -11.23 6.92
C TYR A 122 -6.75 -10.37 6.15
N ARG A 123 -6.03 -9.47 6.84
CA ARG A 123 -5.18 -8.46 6.18
C ARG A 123 -3.90 -9.10 5.66
N ASN A 124 -3.81 -9.23 4.35
CA ASN A 124 -2.67 -9.86 3.66
C ASN A 124 -1.47 -8.92 3.43
N LYS A 125 -1.57 -7.64 3.80
CA LYS A 125 -0.50 -6.66 3.78
C LYS A 125 -0.35 -6.02 5.14
N VAL A 126 0.78 -6.24 5.78
CA VAL A 126 1.11 -5.76 7.12
C VAL A 126 2.36 -4.90 7.06
N THR A 127 2.37 -3.80 7.78
CA THR A 127 3.53 -2.89 7.86
C THR A 127 3.84 -2.61 9.32
N ALA A 128 5.09 -2.84 9.71
CA ALA A 128 5.60 -2.55 11.05
C ALA A 128 6.69 -1.48 11.01
N ALA A 129 6.67 -0.60 11.99
CA ALA A 129 7.76 0.28 12.36
C ALA A 129 8.50 -0.30 13.59
N PHE A 130 9.71 0.21 13.87
CA PHE A 130 10.56 -0.30 14.93
C PHE A 130 11.10 0.84 15.79
N ARG A 131 11.29 0.56 17.09
CA ARG A 131 11.95 1.49 18.02
C ARG A 131 12.85 0.73 18.96
N ARG A 132 14.05 1.29 19.22
CA ARG A 132 14.95 0.80 20.27
C ARG A 132 14.58 1.44 21.61
N MET A 133 14.28 0.61 22.57
CA MET A 133 14.02 1.05 23.94
C MET A 133 15.33 1.37 24.68
N LYS A 134 15.25 2.10 25.79
CA LYS A 134 16.41 2.38 26.66
C LYS A 134 17.07 1.10 27.19
N SER A 135 16.31 0.03 27.36
CA SER A 135 16.82 -1.30 27.73
C SER A 135 17.66 -1.98 26.64
N GLY A 136 17.69 -1.41 25.41
CA GLY A 136 18.30 -2.02 24.23
C GLY A 136 17.41 -3.00 23.48
N GLU A 137 16.23 -3.26 23.98
CA GLU A 137 15.17 -4.06 23.32
C GLU A 137 14.65 -3.33 22.07
N ILE A 138 14.30 -4.10 21.04
CA ILE A 138 13.64 -3.60 19.84
C ILE A 138 12.16 -3.96 19.92
N ILE A 139 11.30 -2.95 19.95
CA ILE A 139 9.86 -3.14 19.80
C ILE A 139 9.46 -2.95 18.34
N SER A 140 8.47 -3.71 17.91
CA SER A 140 7.79 -3.55 16.62
C SER A 140 6.33 -3.17 16.83
N GLY A 141 5.77 -2.40 15.91
CA GLY A 141 4.38 -2.01 15.99
C GLY A 141 3.96 -0.99 14.96
N VAL A 142 2.94 -0.23 15.30
CA VAL A 142 2.34 0.82 14.46
C VAL A 142 2.55 2.19 15.09
N TYR A 143 2.46 3.23 14.27
CA TYR A 143 2.48 4.59 14.83
C TYR A 143 1.17 4.88 15.58
N GLU A 144 1.30 5.54 16.73
CA GLU A 144 0.19 6.22 17.39
C GLU A 144 -0.32 7.31 16.46
N GLU A 145 -1.64 7.41 16.32
CA GLU A 145 -2.28 8.32 15.36
C GLU A 145 -1.78 9.77 15.52
N GLY A 146 -1.34 10.38 14.42
CA GLY A 146 -0.84 11.75 14.39
C GLY A 146 0.52 11.97 15.04
N THR A 147 1.27 10.91 15.37
CA THR A 147 2.58 11.01 16.02
C THR A 147 3.63 10.12 15.37
N HIS A 148 4.91 10.25 15.78
CA HIS A 148 5.99 9.31 15.48
C HIS A 148 6.23 8.29 16.60
N ASN A 149 5.34 8.21 17.60
CA ASN A 149 5.45 7.21 18.66
C ASN A 149 5.04 5.84 18.12
N ILE A 150 5.82 4.81 18.43
CA ILE A 150 5.50 3.44 18.02
C ILE A 150 4.81 2.72 19.18
N LEU A 151 3.57 2.32 18.95
CA LEU A 151 2.80 1.46 19.84
C LEU A 151 3.23 0.01 19.62
N PRO A 152 3.68 -0.71 20.67
CA PRO A 152 4.00 -2.12 20.52
C PRO A 152 2.74 -2.93 20.15
N VAL A 153 2.88 -3.79 19.14
CA VAL A 153 1.83 -4.70 18.69
C VAL A 153 2.36 -6.12 18.78
N GLU A 154 1.83 -6.90 19.69
CA GLU A 154 2.14 -8.33 19.82
C GLU A 154 1.17 -9.20 19.02
N ASN A 155 -0.13 -8.91 19.16
CA ASN A 155 -1.20 -9.60 18.46
C ASN A 155 -2.20 -8.57 17.92
N CYS A 156 -2.36 -8.55 16.61
CA CYS A 156 -3.32 -7.71 15.94
C CYS A 156 -4.48 -8.58 15.40
N TYR A 157 -5.72 -8.23 15.73
CA TYR A 157 -6.89 -9.01 15.31
C TYR A 157 -7.15 -9.00 13.79
N VAL A 158 -6.55 -8.09 13.05
CA VAL A 158 -6.79 -7.99 11.60
C VAL A 158 -5.59 -8.43 10.76
N GLU A 159 -4.37 -8.40 11.31
CA GLU A 159 -3.15 -8.77 10.61
C GLU A 159 -2.99 -10.29 10.49
N ASP A 160 -2.40 -10.73 9.38
CA ASP A 160 -2.03 -12.13 9.18
C ASP A 160 -1.03 -12.60 10.26
N GLU A 161 -1.29 -13.76 10.87
CA GLU A 161 -0.50 -14.28 12.00
C GLU A 161 0.94 -14.63 11.61
N LYS A 162 1.17 -15.13 10.37
CA LYS A 162 2.51 -15.40 9.86
C LYS A 162 3.29 -14.12 9.68
N ALA A 163 2.64 -13.05 9.18
CA ALA A 163 3.26 -11.74 9.09
C ALA A 163 3.68 -11.22 10.47
N ALA A 164 2.83 -11.34 11.48
CA ALA A 164 3.17 -10.96 12.86
C ALA A 164 4.36 -11.74 13.40
N ALA A 165 4.44 -13.05 13.15
CA ALA A 165 5.57 -13.89 13.57
C ALA A 165 6.89 -13.46 12.90
N ILE A 166 6.87 -13.19 11.60
CA ILE A 166 8.03 -12.71 10.84
C ILE A 166 8.51 -11.34 11.36
N ILE A 167 7.58 -10.44 11.69
CA ILE A 167 7.92 -9.11 12.25
C ILE A 167 8.66 -9.25 13.58
N ARG A 168 8.21 -10.13 14.47
CA ARG A 168 8.89 -10.39 15.75
C ARG A 168 10.31 -10.92 15.54
N THR A 169 10.47 -11.92 14.69
CA THR A 169 11.81 -12.45 14.35
C THR A 169 12.70 -11.36 13.75
N PHE A 170 12.17 -10.51 12.88
CA PHE A 170 12.94 -9.42 12.29
C PHE A 170 13.40 -8.38 13.34
N ALA A 171 12.58 -8.09 14.35
CA ALA A 171 12.99 -7.22 15.47
C ALA A 171 14.20 -7.79 16.24
N GLU A 172 14.24 -9.11 16.47
CA GLU A 172 15.40 -9.78 17.06
C GLU A 172 16.64 -9.72 16.16
N LEU A 173 16.44 -9.89 14.84
CA LEU A 173 17.52 -9.79 13.86
C LEU A 173 18.07 -8.35 13.77
N ILE A 174 17.27 -7.31 13.87
CA ILE A 174 17.75 -5.92 13.98
C ILE A 174 18.76 -5.79 15.15
N LYS A 175 18.45 -6.41 16.30
CA LYS A 175 19.32 -6.39 17.49
C LYS A 175 20.60 -7.19 17.24
N SER A 176 20.50 -8.43 16.75
CA SER A 176 21.64 -9.34 16.55
C SER A 176 22.61 -8.86 15.47
N PHE A 177 22.10 -8.27 14.39
CA PHE A 177 22.89 -7.68 13.31
C PHE A 177 23.34 -6.24 13.61
N LYS A 178 23.02 -5.69 14.80
CA LYS A 178 23.35 -4.33 15.24
C LYS A 178 22.90 -3.25 14.24
N LEU A 179 21.76 -3.44 13.59
CA LEU A 179 21.21 -2.51 12.62
C LEU A 179 20.66 -1.26 13.34
N GLN A 180 20.86 -0.12 12.72
CA GLN A 180 20.28 1.13 13.22
C GLN A 180 18.87 1.31 12.71
N ILE A 181 17.93 1.57 13.61
CA ILE A 181 16.56 1.95 13.27
C ILE A 181 16.56 3.40 12.85
N TYR A 182 15.84 3.71 11.77
CA TYR A 182 15.67 5.08 11.31
C TYR A 182 14.84 5.89 12.30
N ASN A 183 15.31 7.08 12.59
CA ASN A 183 14.60 8.05 13.43
C ASN A 183 14.07 9.15 12.52
N GLU A 184 12.75 9.28 12.42
CA GLU A 184 12.08 10.25 11.56
C GLU A 184 12.35 11.71 12.01
N ASP A 185 12.61 11.95 13.31
CA ASP A 185 12.87 13.29 13.83
C ASP A 185 14.29 13.79 13.50
N THR A 186 15.27 12.88 13.41
CA THR A 186 16.68 13.21 13.15
C THR A 186 17.15 12.90 11.74
N GLY A 187 16.36 12.14 10.98
CA GLY A 187 16.72 11.68 9.64
C GLY A 187 17.86 10.66 9.60
N THR A 188 18.18 10.01 10.73
CA THR A 188 19.33 9.10 10.86
C THR A 188 18.91 7.66 11.10
N GLY A 189 19.74 6.72 10.66
CA GLY A 189 19.48 5.28 10.77
C GLY A 189 19.25 4.62 9.43
N LEU A 190 19.00 3.31 9.44
CA LEU A 190 18.88 2.49 8.22
C LEU A 190 17.48 1.91 8.04
N ILE A 191 16.98 1.17 9.03
CA ILE A 191 15.73 0.42 8.94
C ILE A 191 14.56 1.34 9.25
N ARG A 192 13.73 1.62 8.24
CA ARG A 192 12.50 2.42 8.41
C ARG A 192 11.31 1.54 8.76
N HIS A 193 10.99 0.59 7.90
CA HIS A 193 9.81 -0.26 8.05
C HIS A 193 10.11 -1.69 7.59
N LEU A 194 9.27 -2.61 8.02
CA LEU A 194 9.12 -3.92 7.42
C LEU A 194 7.69 -4.04 6.89
N GLN A 195 7.55 -4.33 5.61
CA GLN A 195 6.24 -4.65 5.04
C GLN A 195 6.22 -6.11 4.61
N ILE A 196 5.15 -6.79 4.95
CA ILE A 196 4.93 -8.19 4.59
C ILE A 196 3.69 -8.29 3.72
N ARG A 197 3.78 -9.08 2.67
CA ARG A 197 2.66 -9.43 1.81
C ARG A 197 2.49 -10.94 1.79
N VAL A 198 1.28 -11.40 1.99
CA VAL A 198 0.92 -12.81 2.05
C VAL A 198 -0.05 -13.14 0.91
N GLY A 199 0.31 -14.08 0.06
CA GLY A 199 -0.61 -14.68 -0.91
C GLY A 199 -1.52 -15.67 -0.17
N ARG A 200 -2.77 -15.29 0.05
CA ARG A 200 -3.72 -16.04 0.90
C ARG A 200 -4.00 -17.45 0.38
N LYS A 201 -4.10 -17.62 -0.94
CA LYS A 201 -4.38 -18.93 -1.55
C LYS A 201 -3.10 -19.70 -1.92
N THR A 202 -2.02 -19.00 -2.19
CA THR A 202 -0.75 -19.66 -2.57
C THR A 202 0.16 -19.93 -1.37
N GLY A 203 -0.04 -19.23 -0.25
CA GLY A 203 0.84 -19.28 0.92
C GLY A 203 2.20 -18.59 0.71
N GLN A 204 2.46 -17.98 -0.45
CA GLN A 204 3.69 -17.27 -0.74
C GLN A 204 3.79 -16.00 0.11
N ILE A 205 4.99 -15.73 0.64
CA ILE A 205 5.24 -14.55 1.48
C ILE A 205 6.38 -13.72 0.91
N MET A 206 6.14 -12.43 0.75
CA MET A 206 7.14 -11.43 0.41
C MET A 206 7.44 -10.55 1.60
N VAL A 207 8.71 -10.45 1.95
CA VAL A 207 9.23 -9.53 2.97
C VAL A 207 9.91 -8.36 2.28
N ILE A 208 9.47 -7.16 2.59
CA ILE A 208 10.00 -5.90 2.04
C ILE A 208 10.63 -5.12 3.19
N ILE A 209 11.96 -5.04 3.18
CA ILE A 209 12.75 -4.29 4.17
C ILE A 209 12.94 -2.88 3.62
N VAL A 210 12.29 -1.90 4.24
CA VAL A 210 12.39 -0.49 3.83
C VAL A 210 13.58 0.16 4.52
N THR A 211 14.51 0.69 3.72
CA THR A 211 15.75 1.29 4.21
C THR A 211 15.89 2.75 3.75
N ALA A 212 16.48 3.59 4.61
CA ALA A 212 16.80 4.98 4.30
C ALA A 212 18.06 5.12 3.41
N SER A 213 18.74 4.02 3.09
CA SER A 213 19.98 4.03 2.30
C SER A 213 20.02 2.80 1.38
N PRO A 214 20.63 2.90 0.18
CA PRO A 214 20.92 1.75 -0.65
C PRO A 214 21.98 0.81 -0.04
N VAL A 215 22.84 1.35 0.83
CA VAL A 215 23.88 0.58 1.53
C VAL A 215 23.24 -0.15 2.71
N PHE A 216 23.18 -1.47 2.59
CA PHE A 216 22.60 -2.35 3.60
C PHE A 216 23.62 -3.44 3.96
N PRO A 217 24.41 -3.24 5.04
CA PRO A 217 25.42 -4.22 5.46
C PRO A 217 24.78 -5.55 5.82
N SER A 218 25.46 -6.63 5.45
CA SER A 218 25.05 -8.02 5.77
C SER A 218 23.65 -8.44 5.31
N LYS A 219 23.04 -7.73 4.36
CA LYS A 219 21.66 -7.97 3.93
C LYS A 219 21.39 -9.42 3.47
N LYS A 220 22.36 -10.09 2.85
CA LYS A 220 22.21 -11.49 2.44
C LYS A 220 22.16 -12.41 3.66
N ASN A 221 23.04 -12.22 4.64
CA ASN A 221 23.06 -13.02 5.86
C ASN A 221 21.79 -12.82 6.68
N LEU A 222 21.29 -11.59 6.77
CA LEU A 222 20.03 -11.27 7.44
C LEU A 222 18.84 -11.93 6.73
N ALA A 223 18.77 -11.86 5.39
CA ALA A 223 17.72 -12.52 4.63
C ALA A 223 17.75 -14.03 4.81
N ASN A 224 18.95 -14.64 4.79
CA ASN A 224 19.13 -16.07 5.02
C ASN A 224 18.68 -16.47 6.44
N ALA A 225 19.04 -15.71 7.47
CA ALA A 225 18.60 -15.95 8.84
C ALA A 225 17.08 -15.90 8.96
N LEU A 226 16.45 -14.91 8.29
CA LEU A 226 14.99 -14.75 8.28
C LEU A 226 14.30 -15.92 7.56
N VAL A 227 14.80 -16.32 6.38
CA VAL A 227 14.25 -17.45 5.61
C VAL A 227 14.48 -18.79 6.33
N THR A 228 15.60 -18.94 7.05
CA THR A 228 15.83 -20.14 7.87
C THR A 228 14.82 -20.26 9.01
N ALA A 229 14.48 -19.13 9.65
CA ALA A 229 13.46 -19.09 10.71
C ALA A 229 12.04 -19.24 10.18
N HIS A 230 11.79 -18.79 8.94
CA HIS A 230 10.48 -18.77 8.28
C HIS A 230 10.60 -19.29 6.85
N PRO A 231 10.63 -20.63 6.64
CA PRO A 231 10.82 -21.26 5.32
C PRO A 231 9.72 -20.94 4.31
N GLU A 232 8.56 -20.48 4.76
CA GLU A 232 7.45 -20.02 3.92
C GLU A 232 7.71 -18.69 3.20
N ILE A 233 8.78 -17.97 3.54
CA ILE A 233 9.18 -16.76 2.85
C ILE A 233 9.67 -17.09 1.45
N THR A 234 8.93 -16.63 0.45
CA THR A 234 9.22 -16.86 -0.97
C THR A 234 10.26 -15.88 -1.51
N THR A 235 10.26 -14.65 -1.02
CA THR A 235 11.16 -13.59 -1.48
C THR A 235 11.40 -12.51 -0.43
N VAL A 236 12.61 -11.94 -0.43
CA VAL A 236 13.01 -10.81 0.39
C VAL A 236 13.53 -9.70 -0.51
N VAL A 237 12.98 -8.50 -0.35
CA VAL A 237 13.30 -7.31 -1.15
C VAL A 237 13.75 -6.18 -0.22
N GLN A 238 14.84 -5.51 -0.57
CA GLN A 238 15.16 -4.19 -0.02
C GLN A 238 14.43 -3.15 -0.84
N ASN A 239 13.57 -2.37 -0.20
CA ASN A 239 13.02 -1.15 -0.77
C ASN A 239 13.79 0.05 -0.22
N ILE A 240 14.19 0.96 -1.10
CA ILE A 240 15.02 2.11 -0.74
C ILE A 240 14.15 3.35 -0.75
N ASN A 241 13.88 3.89 0.43
CA ASN A 241 13.14 5.14 0.62
C ASN A 241 13.99 6.16 1.37
N MET A 242 14.66 7.02 0.60
CA MET A 242 15.55 8.07 1.11
C MET A 242 14.81 9.42 1.29
N LYS A 243 13.53 9.47 0.94
CA LYS A 243 12.74 10.71 0.95
C LYS A 243 12.23 10.98 2.38
N ASP A 244 12.17 12.25 2.72
CA ASP A 244 11.40 12.72 3.88
C ASP A 244 9.93 12.77 3.47
N THR A 245 9.20 11.70 3.80
CA THR A 245 7.82 11.49 3.35
C THR A 245 7.10 10.50 4.26
N SER A 246 5.79 10.66 4.38
CA SER A 246 4.90 9.69 5.03
C SER A 246 4.68 8.41 4.21
N MET A 247 5.14 8.38 2.95
CA MET A 247 5.06 7.17 2.13
C MET A 247 6.01 6.10 2.65
N VAL A 248 5.48 4.94 2.98
CA VAL A 248 6.27 3.81 3.52
C VAL A 248 7.27 3.31 2.50
N ILE A 249 6.83 3.08 1.25
CA ILE A 249 7.63 2.47 0.18
C ILE A 249 8.17 3.56 -0.74
N GLY A 250 9.47 3.50 -1.04
CA GLY A 250 10.14 4.29 -2.06
C GLY A 250 10.10 3.64 -3.45
N ASP A 251 10.68 4.30 -4.43
CA ASP A 251 10.56 3.93 -5.84
C ASP A 251 11.54 2.83 -6.27
N ARG A 252 12.55 2.52 -5.47
CA ARG A 252 13.64 1.60 -5.86
C ARG A 252 13.60 0.32 -5.04
N ASN A 253 13.58 -0.81 -5.75
CA ASN A 253 13.61 -2.14 -5.16
C ASN A 253 14.90 -2.89 -5.55
N GLN A 254 15.44 -3.67 -4.63
CA GLN A 254 16.56 -4.57 -4.84
C GLN A 254 16.23 -5.94 -4.25
N VAL A 255 16.17 -6.97 -5.08
CA VAL A 255 15.93 -8.32 -4.62
C VAL A 255 17.15 -8.83 -3.85
N ILE A 256 16.93 -9.36 -2.64
CA ILE A 256 17.95 -9.98 -1.80
C ILE A 256 17.87 -11.50 -1.89
N TYR A 257 16.63 -12.02 -1.89
CA TYR A 257 16.33 -13.45 -1.96
C TYR A 257 15.08 -13.69 -2.81
N GLY A 258 15.02 -14.79 -3.54
CA GLY A 258 13.87 -15.19 -4.35
C GLY A 258 13.70 -14.36 -5.62
N LYS A 259 12.44 -14.26 -6.11
CA LYS A 259 12.11 -13.67 -7.42
C LYS A 259 11.77 -12.17 -7.36
N GLY A 260 11.61 -11.56 -6.18
CA GLY A 260 11.23 -10.17 -6.01
C GLY A 260 9.72 -9.90 -6.14
N HIS A 261 8.92 -10.93 -6.28
CA HIS A 261 7.46 -10.88 -6.32
C HIS A 261 6.87 -12.16 -5.72
N ILE A 262 5.60 -12.12 -5.40
CA ILE A 262 4.78 -13.30 -5.06
C ILE A 262 3.62 -13.40 -6.04
N GLU A 263 2.97 -14.54 -6.02
CA GLU A 263 1.72 -14.76 -6.75
C GLU A 263 0.60 -15.08 -5.76
N ASP A 264 -0.61 -14.66 -6.11
CA ASP A 264 -1.82 -15.08 -5.39
C ASP A 264 -2.94 -15.41 -6.38
N ILE A 265 -4.00 -16.04 -5.89
CA ILE A 265 -5.18 -16.39 -6.69
C ILE A 265 -6.37 -15.61 -6.16
N LEU A 266 -7.05 -14.88 -7.07
CA LEU A 266 -8.25 -14.10 -6.80
C LEU A 266 -9.27 -14.37 -7.88
N CYS A 267 -10.51 -14.72 -7.51
CA CYS A 267 -11.56 -15.11 -8.45
C CYS A 267 -11.13 -16.20 -9.46
N GLY A 268 -10.30 -17.16 -9.01
CA GLY A 268 -9.77 -18.24 -9.86
C GLY A 268 -8.67 -17.82 -10.84
N LYS A 269 -8.25 -16.56 -10.85
CA LYS A 269 -7.15 -16.03 -11.68
C LYS A 269 -5.89 -15.83 -10.87
N ARG A 270 -4.73 -16.10 -11.47
CA ARG A 270 -3.42 -15.91 -10.85
C ARG A 270 -2.92 -14.50 -11.13
N PHE A 271 -2.49 -13.81 -10.08
CA PHE A 271 -1.92 -12.47 -10.12
C PHE A 271 -0.51 -12.46 -9.60
N ARG A 272 0.36 -11.78 -10.30
CA ARG A 272 1.68 -11.41 -9.81
C ARG A 272 1.57 -10.15 -8.96
N ILE A 273 2.28 -10.12 -7.84
CA ILE A 273 2.23 -9.02 -6.88
C ILE A 273 3.66 -8.58 -6.60
N SER A 274 4.04 -7.40 -7.08
CA SER A 274 5.33 -6.76 -6.82
C SER A 274 5.29 -5.91 -5.54
N PRO A 275 6.43 -5.45 -5.00
CA PRO A 275 6.47 -4.67 -3.75
C PRO A 275 5.58 -3.43 -3.76
N GLY A 276 5.55 -2.68 -4.87
CA GLY A 276 4.78 -1.43 -5.03
C GLY A 276 3.36 -1.61 -5.53
N SER A 277 2.95 -2.80 -5.97
CA SER A 277 1.65 -3.02 -6.61
C SER A 277 0.51 -2.91 -5.60
N PHE A 278 -0.58 -2.26 -6.01
CA PHE A 278 -1.80 -2.31 -5.23
C PHE A 278 -2.47 -3.69 -5.39
N TYR A 279 -2.79 -4.30 -4.27
CA TYR A 279 -3.59 -5.52 -4.20
C TYR A 279 -4.50 -5.43 -2.98
N GLN A 280 -5.75 -5.83 -3.10
CA GLN A 280 -6.75 -5.71 -2.04
C GLN A 280 -6.30 -6.45 -0.78
N VAL A 281 -6.40 -5.77 0.37
CA VAL A 281 -5.90 -6.32 1.66
C VAL A 281 -6.78 -7.40 2.26
N ASN A 282 -8.00 -7.54 1.76
CA ASN A 282 -8.96 -8.57 2.15
C ASN A 282 -9.42 -9.36 0.92
N PRO A 283 -8.66 -10.36 0.47
CA PRO A 283 -8.98 -11.11 -0.77
C PRO A 283 -10.33 -11.82 -0.72
N GLU A 284 -10.72 -12.34 0.43
CA GLU A 284 -11.98 -13.08 0.61
C GLU A 284 -13.19 -12.18 0.33
N GLN A 285 -13.24 -10.98 0.95
CA GLN A 285 -14.31 -10.02 0.64
C GLN A 285 -14.17 -9.38 -0.73
N THR A 286 -12.98 -9.32 -1.27
CA THR A 286 -12.76 -8.86 -2.65
C THR A 286 -13.40 -9.82 -3.66
N GLU A 287 -13.29 -11.13 -3.46
CA GLU A 287 -13.96 -12.12 -4.32
C GLU A 287 -15.48 -11.95 -4.26
N VAL A 288 -16.05 -11.71 -3.07
CA VAL A 288 -17.49 -11.44 -2.91
C VAL A 288 -17.89 -10.16 -3.65
N LEU A 289 -17.13 -9.08 -3.45
CA LEU A 289 -17.37 -7.77 -4.08
C LEU A 289 -17.31 -7.89 -5.61
N TYR A 290 -16.24 -8.49 -6.14
CA TYR A 290 -16.07 -8.65 -7.58
C TYR A 290 -17.14 -9.57 -8.20
N GLY A 291 -17.48 -10.65 -7.50
CA GLY A 291 -18.57 -11.55 -7.91
C GLY A 291 -19.90 -10.81 -8.03
N LYS A 292 -20.22 -9.94 -7.08
CA LYS A 292 -21.44 -9.09 -7.13
C LYS A 292 -21.36 -8.07 -8.26
N ALA A 293 -20.25 -7.35 -8.40
CA ALA A 293 -20.07 -6.36 -9.47
C ALA A 293 -20.22 -6.99 -10.87
N ILE A 294 -19.58 -8.13 -11.10
CA ILE A 294 -19.65 -8.87 -12.37
C ILE A 294 -21.07 -9.42 -12.61
N LYS A 295 -21.76 -9.86 -11.56
CA LYS A 295 -23.15 -10.29 -11.65
C LYS A 295 -24.07 -9.14 -12.08
N TYR A 296 -23.92 -7.96 -11.45
CA TYR A 296 -24.75 -6.79 -11.78
C TYR A 296 -24.42 -6.19 -13.16
N ALA A 297 -23.18 -6.33 -13.62
CA ALA A 297 -22.80 -5.93 -14.97
C ALA A 297 -23.48 -6.77 -16.06
N ASP A 298 -24.04 -7.94 -15.71
CA ASP A 298 -24.82 -8.85 -16.56
C ASP A 298 -24.19 -9.11 -17.95
N LEU A 299 -22.87 -9.31 -17.98
CA LEU A 299 -22.09 -9.48 -19.22
C LEU A 299 -22.51 -10.76 -19.98
N LYS A 300 -22.73 -10.63 -21.27
CA LYS A 300 -23.20 -11.70 -22.19
C LYS A 300 -22.13 -12.13 -23.21
N LYS A 301 -20.85 -11.87 -22.95
CA LYS A 301 -19.72 -12.13 -23.87
C LYS A 301 -19.75 -11.31 -25.17
N LYS A 302 -20.52 -10.24 -25.20
CA LYS A 302 -20.63 -9.32 -26.36
C LYS A 302 -20.04 -7.95 -26.06
N GLU A 303 -19.91 -7.59 -24.78
CA GLU A 303 -19.52 -6.28 -24.29
C GLU A 303 -17.99 -6.13 -24.25
N THR A 304 -17.52 -4.90 -24.48
CA THR A 304 -16.18 -4.47 -24.12
C THR A 304 -16.23 -3.80 -22.76
N VAL A 305 -15.46 -4.32 -21.82
CA VAL A 305 -15.30 -3.76 -20.46
C VAL A 305 -14.06 -2.89 -20.43
N ILE A 306 -14.17 -1.69 -19.87
CA ILE A 306 -13.04 -0.79 -19.60
C ILE A 306 -12.84 -0.73 -18.10
N ASP A 307 -11.65 -1.14 -17.64
CA ASP A 307 -11.16 -1.01 -16.27
C ASP A 307 -10.23 0.21 -16.23
N ALA A 308 -10.79 1.37 -15.84
CA ALA A 308 -10.17 2.68 -16.11
C ALA A 308 -9.02 3.05 -15.14
N TYR A 309 -8.89 2.38 -14.03
CA TYR A 309 -7.80 2.54 -13.04
C TYR A 309 -7.42 1.16 -12.54
N CYS A 310 -6.97 0.31 -13.47
CA CYS A 310 -6.99 -1.13 -13.26
C CYS A 310 -5.94 -1.64 -12.26
N GLY A 311 -4.89 -0.88 -11.93
CA GLY A 311 -3.77 -1.40 -11.18
C GLY A 311 -3.16 -2.62 -11.88
N ILE A 312 -3.06 -3.74 -11.19
CA ILE A 312 -2.66 -5.04 -11.77
C ILE A 312 -3.81 -5.78 -12.47
N GLY A 313 -4.92 -5.09 -12.76
CA GLY A 313 -6.03 -5.61 -13.54
C GLY A 313 -6.98 -6.56 -12.81
N THR A 314 -7.04 -6.55 -11.48
CA THR A 314 -7.74 -7.60 -10.71
C THR A 314 -9.22 -7.75 -11.06
N ILE A 315 -9.98 -6.65 -11.16
CA ILE A 315 -11.42 -6.74 -11.47
C ILE A 315 -11.66 -7.00 -12.99
N GLY A 316 -10.87 -6.36 -13.85
CA GLY A 316 -10.96 -6.56 -15.30
C GLY A 316 -10.67 -8.01 -15.69
N ILE A 317 -9.59 -8.59 -15.14
CA ILE A 317 -9.21 -9.98 -15.39
C ILE A 317 -10.25 -10.95 -14.80
N ALA A 318 -10.80 -10.66 -13.60
CA ALA A 318 -11.88 -11.47 -13.03
C ALA A 318 -13.13 -11.48 -13.91
N ALA A 319 -13.45 -10.35 -14.59
CA ALA A 319 -14.57 -10.23 -15.50
C ALA A 319 -14.33 -10.85 -16.88
N SER A 320 -13.08 -11.16 -17.24
CA SER A 320 -12.68 -11.55 -18.60
C SER A 320 -13.42 -12.76 -19.18
N ASP A 321 -13.78 -13.73 -18.33
CA ASP A 321 -14.51 -14.93 -18.76
C ASP A 321 -15.94 -14.62 -19.25
N ARG A 322 -16.48 -13.45 -18.87
CA ARG A 322 -17.84 -13.01 -19.21
C ARG A 322 -17.89 -11.84 -20.19
N ALA A 323 -16.77 -11.22 -20.52
CA ALA A 323 -16.64 -10.12 -21.47
C ALA A 323 -16.16 -10.62 -22.85
N LYS A 324 -16.51 -9.91 -23.93
CA LYS A 324 -15.90 -10.11 -25.25
C LYS A 324 -14.45 -9.62 -25.25
N LYS A 325 -14.20 -8.49 -24.61
CA LYS A 325 -12.90 -7.83 -24.51
C LYS A 325 -12.82 -7.06 -23.19
N VAL A 326 -11.65 -7.05 -22.57
CA VAL A 326 -11.35 -6.19 -21.43
C VAL A 326 -10.19 -5.28 -21.82
N ILE A 327 -10.31 -3.99 -21.51
CA ILE A 327 -9.28 -2.97 -21.71
C ILE A 327 -8.95 -2.40 -20.36
N GLY A 328 -7.72 -2.64 -19.85
CA GLY A 328 -7.20 -2.01 -18.66
C GLY A 328 -6.50 -0.69 -19.00
N VAL A 329 -6.70 0.32 -18.18
CA VAL A 329 -6.00 1.61 -18.26
C VAL A 329 -5.36 1.90 -16.92
N GLU A 330 -4.04 2.02 -16.89
CA GLU A 330 -3.25 2.27 -15.67
C GLU A 330 -2.09 3.20 -15.99
N LEU A 331 -1.80 4.13 -15.09
CA LEU A 331 -0.67 5.06 -15.22
C LEU A 331 0.65 4.44 -14.75
N ASN A 332 0.58 3.54 -13.79
CA ASN A 332 1.75 2.90 -13.20
C ASN A 332 2.22 1.71 -14.06
N GLU A 333 3.26 1.94 -14.84
CA GLU A 333 3.86 0.95 -15.74
C GLU A 333 4.23 -0.37 -15.02
N ALA A 334 4.73 -0.30 -13.79
CA ALA A 334 5.07 -1.48 -13.00
C ALA A 334 3.83 -2.33 -12.65
N ALA A 335 2.69 -1.69 -12.40
CA ALA A 335 1.44 -2.40 -12.17
C ALA A 335 0.89 -3.06 -13.43
N VAL A 336 1.12 -2.46 -14.61
CA VAL A 336 0.73 -3.05 -15.91
C VAL A 336 1.56 -4.30 -16.23
N HIS A 337 2.82 -4.35 -15.76
CA HIS A 337 3.70 -5.52 -15.93
C HIS A 337 3.37 -6.69 -15.01
N ASP A 338 2.70 -6.48 -13.90
CA ASP A 338 2.26 -7.50 -12.96
C ASP A 338 1.00 -8.22 -13.45
#